data_04bbdf3527ac5687e28dcc7822fd5427
#
_entry.id   04bbdf3527ac5687e28dcc7822fd5427
#
_cell.length_a   1.000
_cell.length_b   1.000
_cell.length_c   1.000
_cell.angle_alpha   90.00
_cell.angle_beta   90.00
_cell.angle_gamma   90.00
#
_symmetry.space_group_name_H-M   'P 1'
#
loop_
_entity.id
_entity.type
_entity.pdbx_description
1 polymer ?
#
loop_
_entity_poly.entity_id
_entity_poly.type
_entity_poly.pdbx_seq_one_letter_code
_entity_poly.pdbx_strand_id
1 'polypeptide(L)'
;MGHKVSAAVFPVAGRGTRFLPATKASPKEMLPIVDKPLIQYAVEEAIEAGATKLVFVTGSSKRAIEDHFDTDAELEQALTDSGKDSLLRSIQNIVPDGVTCIYIRQGKPLGLGHAVLCARAAVGDAPFFVHLADDLIAGAPGCLAQMAAEHDDHGGSVVAVETVPKEHTSSYGIVAVDPSDRSRITEIVEKPAPEDAPSDSAVVGRYLLVPEIFDKLETIGKGAGGEIQLTDGIAALLSESPIYAYSFDGVRYDCGSKLGYLQATVAYGLSHPDTGEEFREHLRDVLSD
;
A
#
# COMPACT_ATOMS: atom_id res chain seq x y z
N MET A 1 -1.40 15.63 -22.99
CA MET A 1 -1.70 14.20 -22.78
C MET A 1 -1.08 13.83 -21.45
N GLY A 2 -1.90 13.57 -20.43
CA GLY A 2 -1.40 13.15 -19.13
C GLY A 2 -0.59 11.85 -19.28
N HIS A 3 0.53 11.73 -18.60
CA HIS A 3 1.28 10.48 -18.56
C HIS A 3 0.48 9.50 -17.72
N LYS A 4 -0.04 8.44 -18.36
CA LYS A 4 -0.77 7.37 -17.65
C LYS A 4 0.16 6.75 -16.61
N VAL A 5 -0.27 6.71 -15.35
CA VAL A 5 0.48 6.09 -14.26
C VAL A 5 0.56 4.59 -14.50
N SER A 6 1.75 4.08 -14.77
CA SER A 6 1.95 2.69 -15.17
C SER A 6 2.84 1.89 -14.20
N ALA A 7 3.45 2.54 -13.22
CA ALA A 7 4.30 1.90 -12.24
C ALA A 7 3.69 2.01 -10.83
N ALA A 8 3.79 0.92 -10.07
CA ALA A 8 3.46 0.88 -8.64
C ALA A 8 4.64 0.34 -7.84
N VAL A 9 5.03 1.06 -6.78
CA VAL A 9 6.12 0.71 -5.87
C VAL A 9 5.53 0.15 -4.58
N PHE A 10 5.99 -1.02 -4.17
CA PHE A 10 5.61 -1.71 -2.94
C PHE A 10 6.80 -1.78 -1.99
N PRO A 11 6.89 -0.88 -0.98
CA PRO A 11 7.93 -0.93 0.04
C PRO A 11 7.68 -2.06 1.03
N VAL A 12 8.24 -3.24 0.79
CA VAL A 12 8.00 -4.46 1.57
C VAL A 12 9.24 -4.96 2.33
N ALA A 13 10.25 -4.12 2.52
CA ALA A 13 11.49 -4.47 3.23
C ALA A 13 11.36 -4.52 4.77
N GLY A 14 10.24 -4.06 5.34
CA GLY A 14 10.00 -3.98 6.78
C GLY A 14 10.02 -5.35 7.50
N ARG A 15 10.45 -5.39 8.76
CA ARG A 15 10.64 -6.64 9.53
C ARG A 15 9.36 -7.27 10.09
N GLY A 16 8.25 -6.55 10.13
CA GLY A 16 6.96 -7.08 10.63
C GLY A 16 6.94 -7.48 12.10
N THR A 17 7.69 -6.79 12.96
CA THR A 17 7.89 -7.17 14.38
C THR A 17 6.62 -7.21 15.22
N ARG A 18 5.59 -6.45 14.83
CA ARG A 18 4.29 -6.41 15.55
C ARG A 18 3.55 -7.75 15.53
N PHE A 19 3.83 -8.60 14.55
CA PHE A 19 3.21 -9.92 14.36
C PHE A 19 4.12 -11.10 14.76
N LEU A 20 5.23 -10.84 15.46
CA LEU A 20 6.02 -11.94 15.99
C LEU A 20 5.18 -12.76 17.01
N PRO A 21 5.29 -14.11 17.00
CA PRO A 21 6.26 -14.93 16.25
C PRO A 21 5.86 -15.28 14.81
N ALA A 22 4.61 -15.01 14.35
CA ALA A 22 4.12 -15.41 13.02
C ALA A 22 5.02 -14.93 11.87
N THR A 23 5.54 -13.70 11.99
CA THR A 23 6.41 -13.08 10.97
C THR A 23 7.90 -13.42 11.13
N LYS A 24 8.26 -14.39 11.98
CA LYS A 24 9.66 -14.81 12.13
C LYS A 24 10.22 -15.41 10.82
N ALA A 25 9.43 -16.23 10.14
CA ALA A 25 9.82 -16.92 8.92
C ALA A 25 9.05 -16.47 7.67
N SER A 26 7.97 -15.70 7.84
CA SER A 26 7.12 -15.21 6.75
C SER A 26 7.04 -13.69 6.79
N PRO A 27 7.10 -12.99 5.66
CA PRO A 27 6.81 -11.56 5.58
C PRO A 27 5.41 -11.23 6.12
N LYS A 28 5.25 -10.07 6.81
CA LYS A 28 3.92 -9.62 7.24
C LYS A 28 2.96 -9.44 6.06
N GLU A 29 3.49 -9.08 4.92
CA GLU A 29 2.76 -8.87 3.67
C GLU A 29 2.21 -10.19 3.08
N MET A 30 2.72 -11.34 3.55
CA MET A 30 2.24 -12.68 3.21
C MET A 30 1.21 -13.24 4.22
N LEU A 31 0.82 -12.47 5.23
CA LEU A 31 -0.27 -12.86 6.12
C LEU A 31 -1.59 -12.91 5.32
N PRO A 32 -2.33 -14.03 5.38
CA PRO A 32 -3.52 -14.21 4.54
C PRO A 32 -4.75 -13.50 5.14
N ILE A 33 -5.48 -12.79 4.31
CA ILE A 33 -6.86 -12.41 4.60
C ILE A 33 -7.75 -13.42 3.87
N VAL A 34 -8.35 -14.32 4.62
CA VAL A 34 -9.04 -15.54 4.16
C VAL A 34 -8.06 -16.48 3.42
N ASP A 35 -8.00 -16.45 2.12
CA ASP A 35 -7.21 -17.32 1.25
C ASP A 35 -6.16 -16.59 0.39
N LYS A 36 -6.08 -15.26 0.53
CA LYS A 36 -5.24 -14.39 -0.29
C LYS A 36 -4.29 -13.56 0.58
N PRO A 37 -2.96 -13.51 0.31
CA PRO A 37 -2.04 -12.71 1.12
C PRO A 37 -2.28 -11.21 0.90
N LEU A 38 -2.00 -10.40 1.92
CA LEU A 38 -2.15 -8.93 1.90
C LEU A 38 -1.51 -8.28 0.67
N ILE A 39 -0.32 -8.73 0.30
CA ILE A 39 0.40 -8.17 -0.85
C ILE A 39 -0.34 -8.38 -2.17
N GLN A 40 -1.13 -9.44 -2.31
CA GLN A 40 -1.88 -9.69 -3.52
C GLN A 40 -3.05 -8.70 -3.67
N TYR A 41 -3.75 -8.37 -2.58
CA TYR A 41 -4.76 -7.30 -2.62
C TYR A 41 -4.16 -5.96 -3.07
N ALA A 42 -2.96 -5.65 -2.57
CA ALA A 42 -2.24 -4.44 -2.96
C ALA A 42 -1.88 -4.42 -4.45
N VAL A 43 -1.45 -5.55 -4.98
CA VAL A 43 -1.11 -5.73 -6.40
C VAL A 43 -2.35 -5.63 -7.28
N GLU A 44 -3.44 -6.30 -6.89
CA GLU A 44 -4.72 -6.24 -7.64
C GLU A 44 -5.25 -4.81 -7.72
N GLU A 45 -5.21 -4.04 -6.63
CA GLU A 45 -5.61 -2.62 -6.60
C GLU A 45 -4.74 -1.79 -7.55
N ALA A 46 -3.42 -2.01 -7.57
CA ALA A 46 -2.53 -1.28 -8.46
C ALA A 46 -2.77 -1.63 -9.95
N ILE A 47 -3.03 -2.89 -10.25
CA ILE A 47 -3.37 -3.34 -11.62
C ILE A 47 -4.71 -2.75 -12.06
N GLU A 48 -5.74 -2.72 -11.19
CA GLU A 48 -7.02 -2.05 -11.45
C GLU A 48 -6.81 -0.57 -11.79
N ALA A 49 -5.92 0.11 -11.08
CA ALA A 49 -5.56 1.51 -11.34
C ALA A 49 -4.73 1.71 -12.63
N GLY A 50 -4.38 0.63 -13.34
CA GLY A 50 -3.69 0.67 -14.62
C GLY A 50 -2.16 0.47 -14.54
N ALA A 51 -1.62 0.06 -13.38
CA ALA A 51 -0.20 -0.27 -13.28
C ALA A 51 0.11 -1.56 -14.07
N THR A 52 1.15 -1.48 -14.89
CA THR A 52 1.70 -2.61 -15.66
C THR A 52 3.11 -2.97 -15.23
N LYS A 53 3.70 -2.17 -14.35
CA LYS A 53 5.02 -2.36 -13.78
C LYS A 53 4.92 -2.35 -12.25
N LEU A 54 5.15 -3.49 -11.63
CA LEU A 54 5.09 -3.69 -10.18
C LEU A 54 6.51 -3.75 -9.62
N VAL A 55 6.91 -2.78 -8.82
CA VAL A 55 8.26 -2.65 -8.27
C VAL A 55 8.25 -2.97 -6.79
N PHE A 56 8.70 -4.15 -6.42
CA PHE A 56 8.81 -4.58 -5.03
C PHE A 56 10.16 -4.20 -4.46
N VAL A 57 10.18 -3.33 -3.46
CA VAL A 57 11.41 -2.98 -2.74
C VAL A 57 11.53 -3.87 -1.52
N THR A 58 12.34 -4.94 -1.63
CA THR A 58 12.41 -6.07 -0.70
C THR A 58 13.60 -6.02 0.23
N GLY A 59 13.56 -6.83 1.30
CA GLY A 59 14.69 -7.11 2.20
C GLY A 59 15.20 -8.55 2.05
N SER A 60 16.24 -8.92 2.82
CA SER A 60 16.87 -10.24 2.75
C SER A 60 15.96 -11.42 3.14
N SER A 61 14.86 -11.19 3.83
CA SER A 61 13.94 -12.23 4.36
C SER A 61 12.58 -12.24 3.64
N LYS A 62 12.49 -11.71 2.39
CA LYS A 62 11.22 -11.47 1.70
C LYS A 62 11.00 -12.36 0.48
N ARG A 63 11.75 -13.46 0.36
CA ARG A 63 11.69 -14.36 -0.79
C ARG A 63 10.28 -14.90 -1.07
N ALA A 64 9.48 -15.17 -0.04
CA ALA A 64 8.11 -15.64 -0.21
C ALA A 64 7.21 -14.67 -1.00
N ILE A 65 7.53 -13.35 -1.04
CA ILE A 65 6.83 -12.40 -1.89
C ILE A 65 7.22 -12.62 -3.36
N GLU A 66 8.51 -12.85 -3.62
CA GLU A 66 9.02 -13.12 -4.97
C GLU A 66 8.41 -14.43 -5.49
N ASP A 67 8.48 -15.51 -4.69
CA ASP A 67 7.93 -16.83 -5.02
C ASP A 67 6.40 -16.79 -5.27
N HIS A 68 5.65 -15.91 -4.58
CA HIS A 68 4.19 -15.80 -4.74
C HIS A 68 3.75 -15.23 -6.10
N PHE A 69 4.56 -14.34 -6.68
CA PHE A 69 4.27 -13.71 -7.97
C PHE A 69 5.02 -14.35 -9.14
N ASP A 70 5.81 -15.38 -8.87
CA ASP A 70 6.51 -16.15 -9.90
C ASP A 70 5.69 -17.37 -10.33
N THR A 71 6.01 -17.92 -11.49
CA THR A 71 5.36 -19.13 -12.02
C THR A 71 5.84 -20.36 -11.28
N ASP A 72 4.92 -21.16 -10.72
CA ASP A 72 5.22 -22.47 -10.17
C ASP A 72 4.77 -23.58 -11.14
N ALA A 73 5.67 -23.93 -12.07
CA ALA A 73 5.38 -24.89 -13.12
C ALA A 73 5.03 -26.30 -12.59
N GLU A 74 5.60 -26.71 -11.43
CA GLU A 74 5.29 -28.01 -10.82
C GLU A 74 3.87 -28.02 -10.25
N LEU A 75 3.46 -26.96 -9.55
CA LEU A 75 2.10 -26.80 -9.03
C LEU A 75 1.09 -26.72 -10.17
N GLU A 76 1.36 -25.93 -11.19
CA GLU A 76 0.47 -25.79 -12.36
C GLU A 76 0.26 -27.11 -13.08
N GLN A 77 1.34 -27.88 -13.27
CA GLN A 77 1.25 -29.22 -13.86
C GLN A 77 0.42 -30.18 -12.99
N ALA A 78 0.63 -30.18 -11.67
CA ALA A 78 -0.11 -31.02 -10.74
C ALA A 78 -1.62 -30.68 -10.71
N LEU A 79 -1.98 -29.40 -10.81
CA LEU A 79 -3.37 -28.94 -10.90
C LEU A 79 -4.00 -29.37 -12.23
N THR A 80 -3.26 -29.27 -13.34
CA THR A 80 -3.67 -29.72 -14.67
C THR A 80 -3.95 -31.23 -14.67
N ASP A 81 -3.02 -32.04 -14.16
CA ASP A 81 -3.13 -33.49 -14.12
C ASP A 81 -4.30 -33.97 -13.23
N SER A 82 -4.64 -33.19 -12.21
CA SER A 82 -5.77 -33.47 -11.31
C SER A 82 -7.11 -32.88 -11.75
N GLY A 83 -7.16 -32.17 -12.90
CA GLY A 83 -8.37 -31.56 -13.45
C GLY A 83 -8.92 -30.41 -12.61
N LYS A 84 -8.05 -29.73 -11.82
CA LYS A 84 -8.44 -28.60 -10.95
C LYS A 84 -8.34 -27.26 -11.68
N ASP A 85 -9.05 -27.11 -12.80
CA ASP A 85 -8.96 -25.96 -13.69
C ASP A 85 -9.28 -24.61 -13.04
N SER A 86 -10.18 -24.57 -12.06
CA SER A 86 -10.51 -23.34 -11.33
C SER A 86 -9.33 -22.85 -10.50
N LEU A 87 -8.67 -23.75 -9.75
CA LEU A 87 -7.49 -23.43 -8.95
C LEU A 87 -6.30 -23.07 -9.86
N LEU A 88 -6.12 -23.78 -10.97
CA LEU A 88 -5.08 -23.45 -11.95
C LEU A 88 -5.25 -22.02 -12.45
N ARG A 89 -6.46 -21.64 -12.89
CA ARG A 89 -6.74 -20.27 -13.33
C ARG A 89 -6.52 -19.23 -12.23
N SER A 90 -6.85 -19.54 -10.98
CA SER A 90 -6.66 -18.61 -9.87
C SER A 90 -5.20 -18.27 -9.61
N ILE A 91 -4.29 -19.24 -9.74
CA ILE A 91 -2.84 -18.98 -9.57
C ILE A 91 -2.22 -18.33 -10.81
N GLN A 92 -2.61 -18.73 -12.02
CA GLN A 92 -2.10 -18.14 -13.26
C GLN A 92 -2.49 -16.68 -13.45
N ASN A 93 -3.64 -16.26 -12.89
CA ASN A 93 -4.14 -14.89 -13.01
C ASN A 93 -3.66 -13.94 -11.90
N ILE A 94 -2.80 -14.39 -10.98
CA ILE A 94 -2.22 -13.51 -9.95
C ILE A 94 -1.47 -12.34 -10.60
N VAL A 95 -0.69 -12.63 -11.65
CA VAL A 95 -0.04 -11.61 -12.48
C VAL A 95 -0.53 -11.75 -13.92
N PRO A 96 -1.44 -10.88 -14.38
CA PRO A 96 -1.97 -10.95 -15.75
C PRO A 96 -0.91 -10.68 -16.82
N ASP A 97 -1.18 -11.15 -18.05
CA ASP A 97 -0.36 -10.86 -19.21
C ASP A 97 -0.14 -9.35 -19.39
N GLY A 98 1.10 -8.96 -19.70
CA GLY A 98 1.49 -7.56 -19.88
C GLY A 98 1.86 -6.82 -18.60
N VAL A 99 1.74 -7.45 -17.42
CA VAL A 99 2.23 -6.93 -16.14
C VAL A 99 3.62 -7.51 -15.85
N THR A 100 4.54 -6.67 -15.40
CA THR A 100 5.93 -7.06 -15.09
C THR A 100 6.24 -6.81 -13.62
N CYS A 101 6.75 -7.82 -12.93
CA CYS A 101 7.28 -7.72 -11.58
C CYS A 101 8.78 -7.43 -11.59
N ILE A 102 9.21 -6.43 -10.83
CA ILE A 102 10.61 -6.02 -10.66
C ILE A 102 10.94 -6.05 -9.17
N TYR A 103 11.99 -6.76 -8.79
CA TYR A 103 12.43 -6.90 -7.41
C TYR A 103 13.72 -6.14 -7.18
N ILE A 104 13.69 -5.18 -6.25
CA ILE A 104 14.83 -4.33 -5.90
C ILE A 104 15.12 -4.52 -4.41
N ARG A 105 16.38 -4.73 -4.08
CA ARG A 105 16.74 -4.93 -2.69
C ARG A 105 17.10 -3.61 -2.00
N GLN A 106 16.37 -3.28 -0.93
CA GLN A 106 16.81 -2.28 0.03
C GLN A 106 17.93 -2.85 0.89
N GLY A 107 19.19 -2.54 0.56
CA GLY A 107 20.36 -3.13 1.22
C GLY A 107 20.52 -2.74 2.70
N LYS A 108 19.99 -1.58 3.10
CA LYS A 108 19.97 -1.08 4.48
C LYS A 108 18.58 -0.54 4.81
N PRO A 109 17.99 -0.85 5.97
CA PRO A 109 16.66 -0.37 6.37
C PRO A 109 16.75 1.09 6.82
N LEU A 110 16.81 2.02 5.88
CA LEU A 110 16.99 3.46 6.14
C LEU A 110 15.68 4.24 6.11
N GLY A 111 14.52 3.58 6.12
CA GLY A 111 13.20 4.19 6.17
C GLY A 111 12.40 4.05 4.87
N LEU A 112 11.14 4.52 4.91
CA LEU A 112 10.19 4.43 3.80
C LEU A 112 10.63 5.27 2.60
N GLY A 113 11.08 6.51 2.81
CA GLY A 113 11.58 7.37 1.74
C GLY A 113 12.77 6.75 1.02
N HIS A 114 13.70 6.12 1.76
CA HIS A 114 14.81 5.39 1.14
C HIS A 114 14.33 4.17 0.34
N ALA A 115 13.30 3.46 0.81
CA ALA A 115 12.74 2.34 0.04
C ALA A 115 12.16 2.84 -1.30
N VAL A 116 11.40 3.94 -1.28
CA VAL A 116 10.89 4.57 -2.52
C VAL A 116 12.05 5.02 -3.41
N LEU A 117 13.09 5.66 -2.86
CA LEU A 117 14.27 6.09 -3.62
C LEU A 117 14.97 4.91 -4.32
N CYS A 118 15.04 3.73 -3.70
CA CYS A 118 15.61 2.54 -4.35
C CYS A 118 14.89 2.15 -5.66
N ALA A 119 13.62 2.53 -5.82
CA ALA A 119 12.83 2.21 -7.01
C ALA A 119 13.08 3.16 -8.20
N ARG A 120 13.81 4.28 -8.02
CA ARG A 120 14.01 5.33 -9.03
C ARG A 120 14.37 4.79 -10.42
N ALA A 121 15.36 3.91 -10.51
CA ALA A 121 15.82 3.37 -11.79
C ALA A 121 14.78 2.50 -12.51
N ALA A 122 13.86 1.85 -11.78
CA ALA A 122 12.80 1.04 -12.35
C ALA A 122 11.56 1.86 -12.72
N VAL A 123 11.26 2.89 -11.95
CA VAL A 123 10.12 3.80 -12.19
C VAL A 123 10.40 4.70 -13.39
N GLY A 124 11.57 5.36 -13.42
CA GLY A 124 11.93 6.36 -14.42
C GLY A 124 11.33 7.73 -14.12
N ASP A 125 11.01 8.48 -15.18
CA ASP A 125 10.62 9.90 -15.10
C ASP A 125 9.10 10.11 -15.27
N ALA A 126 8.29 9.13 -14.92
CA ALA A 126 6.82 9.21 -14.97
C ALA A 126 6.22 9.21 -13.56
N PRO A 127 5.00 9.76 -13.37
CA PRO A 127 4.25 9.59 -12.13
C PRO A 127 4.04 8.10 -11.79
N PHE A 128 4.02 7.78 -10.51
CA PHE A 128 3.94 6.41 -10.04
C PHE A 128 3.17 6.30 -8.73
N PHE A 129 2.62 5.11 -8.49
CA PHE A 129 2.00 4.79 -7.22
C PHE A 129 3.02 4.31 -6.19
N VAL A 130 2.79 4.62 -4.91
CA VAL A 130 3.40 3.93 -3.77
C VAL A 130 2.28 3.33 -2.94
N HIS A 131 2.37 2.03 -2.67
CA HIS A 131 1.35 1.27 -1.96
C HIS A 131 1.96 0.53 -0.77
N LEU A 132 1.52 0.86 0.44
CA LEU A 132 1.88 0.12 1.64
C LEU A 132 0.92 -1.07 1.80
N ALA A 133 1.44 -2.28 1.61
CA ALA A 133 0.63 -3.49 1.51
C ALA A 133 -0.10 -3.90 2.81
N ASP A 134 0.34 -3.39 3.96
CA ASP A 134 -0.32 -3.62 5.24
C ASP A 134 -1.45 -2.63 5.55
N ASP A 135 -1.75 -1.72 4.64
CA ASP A 135 -2.87 -0.80 4.71
C ASP A 135 -3.92 -1.24 3.67
N LEU A 136 -4.89 -2.03 4.08
CA LEU A 136 -5.92 -2.61 3.21
C LEU A 136 -7.13 -1.68 3.12
N ILE A 137 -7.50 -1.27 1.90
CA ILE A 137 -8.67 -0.42 1.66
C ILE A 137 -9.66 -1.18 0.79
N ALA A 138 -10.85 -1.45 1.34
CA ALA A 138 -11.95 -2.06 0.61
C ALA A 138 -12.81 -0.97 -0.03
N GLY A 139 -12.87 -0.93 -1.35
CA GLY A 139 -13.65 0.03 -2.14
C GLY A 139 -13.72 -0.40 -3.59
N ALA A 140 -14.72 0.08 -4.32
CA ALA A 140 -14.87 -0.12 -5.76
C ALA A 140 -15.39 1.19 -6.41
N PRO A 141 -14.57 1.86 -7.24
CA PRO A 141 -13.19 1.49 -7.63
C PRO A 141 -12.21 1.55 -6.46
N GLY A 142 -11.07 0.86 -6.59
CA GLY A 142 -9.99 0.87 -5.59
C GLY A 142 -9.41 2.28 -5.37
N CYS A 143 -8.80 2.51 -4.20
CA CYS A 143 -8.29 3.83 -3.81
C CYS A 143 -7.28 4.39 -4.83
N LEU A 144 -6.35 3.57 -5.35
CA LEU A 144 -5.39 4.03 -6.37
C LEU A 144 -6.07 4.46 -7.68
N ALA A 145 -7.15 3.78 -8.08
CA ALA A 145 -7.91 4.17 -9.28
C ALA A 145 -8.62 5.52 -9.08
N GLN A 146 -9.16 5.76 -7.88
CA GLN A 146 -9.74 7.05 -7.50
C GLN A 146 -8.68 8.16 -7.54
N MET A 147 -7.50 7.92 -6.96
CA MET A 147 -6.38 8.88 -6.95
C MET A 147 -5.82 9.15 -8.36
N ALA A 148 -5.84 8.16 -9.25
CA ALA A 148 -5.44 8.34 -10.64
C ALA A 148 -6.37 9.32 -11.38
N ALA A 149 -7.67 9.23 -11.14
CA ALA A 149 -8.65 10.20 -11.70
C ALA A 149 -8.40 11.62 -11.18
N GLU A 150 -8.12 11.78 -9.89
CA GLU A 150 -7.77 13.08 -9.29
C GLU A 150 -6.49 13.67 -9.92
N HIS A 151 -5.47 12.82 -10.12
CA HIS A 151 -4.24 13.24 -10.80
C HIS A 151 -4.48 13.65 -12.26
N ASP A 152 -5.33 12.93 -12.98
CA ASP A 152 -5.66 13.26 -14.37
C ASP A 152 -6.35 14.61 -14.49
N ASP A 153 -7.15 15.00 -13.49
CA ASP A 153 -7.89 16.25 -13.45
C ASP A 153 -7.01 17.47 -13.05
N HIS A 154 -6.12 17.29 -12.07
CA HIS A 154 -5.39 18.40 -11.45
C HIS A 154 -3.87 18.38 -11.70
N GLY A 155 -3.32 17.24 -12.10
CA GLY A 155 -1.86 17.02 -12.13
C GLY A 155 -1.24 16.97 -10.73
N GLY A 156 0.09 16.99 -10.64
CA GLY A 156 0.81 16.96 -9.37
C GLY A 156 0.74 15.61 -8.63
N SER A 157 1.14 15.59 -7.37
CA SER A 157 1.06 14.40 -6.51
C SER A 157 -0.27 14.33 -5.78
N VAL A 158 -0.73 13.13 -5.47
CA VAL A 158 -1.94 12.86 -4.68
C VAL A 158 -1.59 11.96 -3.50
N VAL A 159 -2.06 12.31 -2.31
CA VAL A 159 -1.84 11.55 -1.08
C VAL A 159 -3.19 11.18 -0.48
N ALA A 160 -3.44 9.90 -0.28
CA ALA A 160 -4.68 9.47 0.36
C ALA A 160 -4.67 9.78 1.85
N VAL A 161 -5.78 10.33 2.33
CA VAL A 161 -5.94 10.76 3.72
C VAL A 161 -7.24 10.24 4.34
N GLU A 162 -7.23 10.09 5.66
CA GLU A 162 -8.37 9.71 6.48
C GLU A 162 -8.40 10.58 7.74
N THR A 163 -9.58 10.95 8.20
CA THR A 163 -9.73 11.65 9.50
C THR A 163 -9.53 10.66 10.65
N VAL A 164 -8.62 10.97 11.56
CA VAL A 164 -8.32 10.15 12.74
C VAL A 164 -8.59 10.90 14.03
N PRO A 165 -8.89 10.21 15.15
CA PRO A 165 -8.91 10.85 16.45
C PRO A 165 -7.59 11.57 16.77
N LYS A 166 -7.68 12.73 17.40
CA LYS A 166 -6.51 13.59 17.66
C LYS A 166 -5.39 12.86 18.43
N GLU A 167 -5.75 11.99 19.34
CA GLU A 167 -4.81 11.15 20.11
C GLU A 167 -4.01 10.15 19.26
N HIS A 168 -4.47 9.86 18.03
CA HIS A 168 -3.82 8.93 17.11
C HIS A 168 -2.86 9.63 16.13
N THR A 169 -2.83 10.97 16.07
CA THR A 169 -2.00 11.73 15.12
C THR A 169 -0.51 11.39 15.21
N SER A 170 -0.02 11.05 16.40
CA SER A 170 1.37 10.62 16.64
C SER A 170 1.78 9.30 15.96
N SER A 171 0.84 8.62 15.31
CA SER A 171 1.11 7.37 14.56
C SER A 171 1.24 7.58 13.05
N TYR A 172 0.88 8.76 12.52
CA TYR A 172 0.76 9.05 11.09
C TYR A 172 1.50 10.31 10.68
N GLY A 173 1.77 10.45 9.38
CA GLY A 173 1.99 11.75 8.79
C GLY A 173 0.66 12.53 8.79
N ILE A 174 0.67 13.76 9.23
CA ILE A 174 -0.53 14.62 9.31
C ILE A 174 -0.38 15.77 8.32
N VAL A 175 -1.43 16.03 7.55
CA VAL A 175 -1.45 17.11 6.55
C VAL A 175 -2.31 18.28 6.99
N ALA A 176 -1.91 19.51 6.63
CA ALA A 176 -2.80 20.65 6.57
C ALA A 176 -3.11 20.98 5.12
N VAL A 177 -4.33 21.46 4.86
CA VAL A 177 -4.79 21.85 3.53
C VAL A 177 -5.10 23.34 3.48
N ASP A 178 -5.07 23.92 2.28
CA ASP A 178 -5.43 25.32 2.05
C ASP A 178 -6.92 25.54 2.38
N PRO A 179 -7.27 26.55 3.21
CA PRO A 179 -8.67 26.84 3.53
C PRO A 179 -9.53 27.20 2.31
N SER A 180 -8.92 27.73 1.24
CA SER A 180 -9.58 28.12 0.01
C SER A 180 -9.64 26.99 -1.03
N ASP A 181 -8.72 26.01 -0.93
CA ASP A 181 -8.66 24.81 -1.75
C ASP A 181 -8.40 23.61 -0.83
N ARG A 182 -9.48 23.02 -0.34
CA ARG A 182 -9.45 21.96 0.69
C ARG A 182 -8.78 20.66 0.25
N SER A 183 -8.41 20.53 -1.00
CA SER A 183 -7.64 19.39 -1.50
C SER A 183 -6.13 19.67 -1.49
N ARG A 184 -5.70 20.95 -1.63
CA ARG A 184 -4.29 21.31 -1.74
C ARG A 184 -3.57 21.25 -0.40
N ILE A 185 -2.56 20.40 -0.27
CA ILE A 185 -1.71 20.29 0.93
C ILE A 185 -0.79 21.51 1.02
N THR A 186 -0.75 22.12 2.18
CA THR A 186 0.16 23.24 2.52
C THR A 186 1.25 22.86 3.49
N GLU A 187 1.02 21.82 4.28
CA GLU A 187 1.97 21.30 5.28
C GLU A 187 1.77 19.81 5.47
N ILE A 188 2.85 19.11 5.74
CA ILE A 188 2.83 17.70 6.16
C ILE A 188 3.89 17.45 7.21
N VAL A 189 3.53 16.82 8.32
CA VAL A 189 4.41 16.57 9.48
C VAL A 189 4.36 15.08 9.85
N GLU A 190 5.52 14.45 9.96
CA GLU A 190 5.63 13.04 10.36
C GLU A 190 5.46 12.87 11.86
N LYS A 191 4.43 12.13 12.26
CA LYS A 191 4.14 11.74 13.65
C LYS A 191 4.23 12.89 14.66
N PRO A 192 3.50 13.98 14.45
CA PRO A 192 3.51 15.11 15.40
C PRO A 192 2.93 14.67 16.74
N ALA A 193 3.34 15.34 17.82
CA ALA A 193 2.60 15.23 19.07
C ALA A 193 1.15 15.72 18.87
N PRO A 194 0.14 15.16 19.58
CA PRO A 194 -1.25 15.54 19.34
C PRO A 194 -1.54 17.05 19.47
N GLU A 195 -0.81 17.72 20.33
CA GLU A 195 -0.90 19.19 20.50
C GLU A 195 -0.30 19.99 19.33
N ASP A 196 0.68 19.41 18.63
CA ASP A 196 1.43 20.06 17.53
C ASP A 196 0.91 19.61 16.15
N ALA A 197 -0.08 18.69 16.10
CA ALA A 197 -0.63 18.22 14.86
C ALA A 197 -1.36 19.35 14.11
N PRO A 198 -1.01 19.59 12.81
CA PRO A 198 -1.59 20.70 12.05
C PRO A 198 -3.09 20.47 11.74
N SER A 199 -3.56 19.24 11.82
CA SER A 199 -4.96 18.84 11.65
C SER A 199 -5.21 17.44 12.23
N ASP A 200 -6.36 16.83 11.91
CA ASP A 200 -6.71 15.43 12.15
C ASP A 200 -6.69 14.58 10.86
N SER A 201 -6.21 15.14 9.75
CA SER A 201 -6.11 14.47 8.45
C SER A 201 -4.82 13.68 8.36
N ALA A 202 -4.92 12.36 8.52
CA ALA A 202 -3.81 11.42 8.55
C ALA A 202 -3.55 10.82 7.17
N VAL A 203 -2.28 10.78 6.78
CA VAL A 203 -1.84 10.10 5.56
C VAL A 203 -1.96 8.60 5.75
N VAL A 204 -2.61 7.93 4.81
CA VAL A 204 -2.69 6.47 4.74
C VAL A 204 -1.71 5.93 3.69
N GLY A 205 -1.59 4.63 3.60
CA GLY A 205 -0.56 3.94 2.81
C GLY A 205 -0.71 4.00 1.28
N ARG A 206 -1.29 5.07 0.73
CA ARG A 206 -1.51 5.26 -0.72
C ARG A 206 -1.00 6.62 -1.16
N TYR A 207 -0.12 6.60 -2.17
CA TYR A 207 0.44 7.80 -2.76
C TYR A 207 0.48 7.66 -4.28
N LEU A 208 0.19 8.72 -5.00
CA LEU A 208 0.54 8.95 -6.39
C LEU A 208 1.55 10.10 -6.40
N LEU A 209 2.76 9.84 -6.81
CA LEU A 209 3.87 10.80 -6.71
C LEU A 209 4.42 11.13 -8.09
N VAL A 210 4.78 12.38 -8.28
CA VAL A 210 5.56 12.83 -9.44
C VAL A 210 7.05 12.48 -9.25
N PRO A 211 7.83 12.27 -10.35
CA PRO A 211 9.21 11.76 -10.26
C PRO A 211 10.17 12.70 -9.54
N GLU A 212 9.87 14.01 -9.43
CA GLU A 212 10.66 15.00 -8.71
C GLU A 212 10.85 14.66 -7.22
N ILE A 213 10.00 13.79 -6.68
CA ILE A 213 10.14 13.27 -5.31
C ILE A 213 11.50 12.58 -5.09
N PHE A 214 12.05 11.93 -6.12
CA PHE A 214 13.33 11.24 -6.00
C PHE A 214 14.48 12.21 -5.71
N ASP A 215 14.49 13.39 -6.32
CA ASP A 215 15.52 14.41 -6.07
C ASP A 215 15.43 14.94 -4.63
N LYS A 216 14.21 15.05 -4.08
CA LYS A 216 14.03 15.39 -2.66
C LYS A 216 14.56 14.31 -1.75
N LEU A 217 14.19 13.05 -2.00
CA LEU A 217 14.62 11.91 -1.18
C LEU A 217 16.13 11.67 -1.22
N GLU A 218 16.84 12.08 -2.28
CA GLU A 218 18.30 12.04 -2.34
C GLU A 218 18.98 13.09 -1.46
N THR A 219 18.34 14.24 -1.26
CA THR A 219 18.95 15.41 -0.64
C THR A 219 18.54 15.61 0.81
N ILE A 220 17.36 15.11 1.23
CA ILE A 220 16.93 15.20 2.62
C ILE A 220 17.80 14.34 3.54
N GLY A 221 18.02 14.83 4.74
CA GLY A 221 18.70 14.10 5.80
C GLY A 221 17.81 13.02 6.43
N LYS A 222 18.30 12.44 7.52
CA LYS A 222 17.51 11.55 8.38
C LYS A 222 16.59 12.38 9.27
N GLY A 223 15.30 12.09 9.22
CA GLY A 223 14.25 12.68 10.02
C GLY A 223 13.91 11.86 11.27
N ALA A 224 12.62 11.79 11.59
CA ALA A 224 12.09 11.05 12.73
C ALA A 224 12.59 9.59 12.74
N GLY A 225 12.99 9.11 13.91
CA GLY A 225 13.54 7.76 14.10
C GLY A 225 14.91 7.52 13.47
N GLY A 226 15.59 8.54 12.94
CA GLY A 226 16.88 8.42 12.24
C GLY A 226 16.75 7.80 10.84
N GLU A 227 15.57 7.83 10.25
CA GLU A 227 15.21 7.28 8.94
C GLU A 227 15.00 8.39 7.91
N ILE A 228 15.13 8.07 6.61
CA ILE A 228 14.71 8.92 5.51
C ILE A 228 13.21 8.72 5.35
N GLN A 229 12.43 9.69 5.83
CA GLN A 229 10.96 9.60 5.80
C GLN A 229 10.42 10.04 4.43
N LEU A 230 9.41 9.33 3.92
CA LEU A 230 8.71 9.74 2.69
C LEU A 230 7.99 11.06 2.92
N THR A 231 7.43 11.25 4.09
CA THR A 231 6.73 12.46 4.53
C THR A 231 7.62 13.70 4.45
N ASP A 232 8.89 13.60 4.88
CA ASP A 232 9.87 14.69 4.78
C ASP A 232 10.20 15.03 3.31
N GLY A 233 10.27 14.00 2.44
CA GLY A 233 10.43 14.18 0.99
C GLY A 233 9.24 14.90 0.36
N ILE A 234 8.03 14.53 0.75
CA ILE A 234 6.78 15.19 0.31
C ILE A 234 6.74 16.64 0.81
N ALA A 235 7.13 16.89 2.06
CA ALA A 235 7.22 18.25 2.59
C ALA A 235 8.18 19.14 1.77
N ALA A 236 9.35 18.59 1.42
CA ALA A 236 10.30 19.31 0.57
C ALA A 236 9.79 19.56 -0.86
N LEU A 237 8.90 18.70 -1.37
CA LEU A 237 8.32 18.83 -2.71
C LEU A 237 7.22 19.91 -2.77
N LEU A 238 6.55 20.24 -1.65
CA LEU A 238 5.45 21.23 -1.60
C LEU A 238 5.81 22.60 -2.20
N SER A 239 7.09 23.00 -2.12
CA SER A 239 7.56 24.28 -2.66
C SER A 239 7.69 24.31 -4.19
N GLU A 240 7.67 23.16 -4.87
CA GLU A 240 7.98 23.03 -6.29
C GLU A 240 6.82 22.44 -7.11
N SER A 241 5.98 21.62 -6.48
CA SER A 241 4.88 20.93 -7.16
C SER A 241 3.62 20.91 -6.29
N PRO A 242 2.42 21.05 -6.88
CA PRO A 242 1.19 20.87 -6.14
C PRO A 242 1.03 19.43 -5.65
N ILE A 243 0.55 19.30 -4.42
CA ILE A 243 0.24 18.01 -3.80
C ILE A 243 -1.18 18.11 -3.22
N TYR A 244 -2.00 17.11 -3.49
CA TYR A 244 -3.40 17.09 -3.12
C TYR A 244 -3.68 15.99 -2.09
N ALA A 245 -4.47 16.32 -1.08
CA ALA A 245 -5.04 15.38 -0.13
C ALA A 245 -6.32 14.79 -0.73
N TYR A 246 -6.43 13.49 -0.78
CA TYR A 246 -7.59 12.79 -1.31
C TYR A 246 -8.25 11.93 -0.23
N SER A 247 -9.50 12.25 0.12
CA SER A 247 -10.33 11.41 0.97
C SER A 247 -11.03 10.39 0.08
N PHE A 248 -10.61 9.14 0.17
CA PHE A 248 -11.10 8.05 -0.68
C PHE A 248 -12.46 7.49 -0.22
N ASP A 249 -13.20 6.93 -1.16
CA ASP A 249 -14.38 6.12 -0.88
C ASP A 249 -13.96 4.69 -0.61
N GLY A 250 -14.27 4.19 0.59
CA GLY A 250 -13.90 2.83 1.00
C GLY A 250 -13.75 2.68 2.50
N VAL A 251 -13.47 1.46 2.94
CA VAL A 251 -13.21 1.13 4.35
C VAL A 251 -11.77 0.69 4.50
N ARG A 252 -11.01 1.41 5.31
CA ARG A 252 -9.61 1.11 5.60
C ARG A 252 -9.46 0.17 6.80
N TYR A 253 -8.56 -0.79 6.66
CA TYR A 253 -8.12 -1.70 7.71
C TYR A 253 -6.59 -1.60 7.86
N ASP A 254 -6.10 -1.08 9.01
CA ASP A 254 -4.66 -1.09 9.34
C ASP A 254 -4.23 -2.51 9.70
N CYS A 255 -3.92 -3.32 8.68
CA CYS A 255 -3.39 -4.68 8.86
C CYS A 255 -1.94 -4.70 9.37
N GLY A 256 -1.31 -3.56 9.62
CA GLY A 256 -0.08 -3.44 10.39
C GLY A 256 -0.29 -3.60 11.90
N SER A 257 -1.54 -3.56 12.38
CA SER A 257 -1.97 -3.83 13.76
C SER A 257 -2.74 -5.16 13.85
N LYS A 258 -2.68 -5.82 15.01
CA LYS A 258 -3.41 -7.08 15.24
C LYS A 258 -4.92 -6.88 15.16
N LEU A 259 -5.42 -5.76 15.69
CA LEU A 259 -6.85 -5.46 15.67
C LEU A 259 -7.35 -5.20 14.25
N GLY A 260 -6.67 -4.33 13.48
CA GLY A 260 -7.06 -4.04 12.11
C GLY A 260 -6.97 -5.28 11.21
N TYR A 261 -5.97 -6.14 11.42
CA TYR A 261 -5.86 -7.43 10.73
C TYR A 261 -7.07 -8.36 11.02
N LEU A 262 -7.50 -8.44 12.28
CA LEU A 262 -8.69 -9.22 12.64
C LEU A 262 -9.97 -8.62 12.05
N GLN A 263 -10.11 -7.29 12.08
CA GLN A 263 -11.24 -6.60 11.47
C GLN A 263 -11.32 -6.85 9.96
N ALA A 264 -10.19 -6.76 9.25
CA ALA A 264 -10.10 -7.10 7.83
C ALA A 264 -10.50 -8.56 7.58
N THR A 265 -9.95 -9.50 8.38
CA THR A 265 -10.25 -10.92 8.24
C THR A 265 -11.74 -11.21 8.41
N VAL A 266 -12.38 -10.59 9.39
CA VAL A 266 -13.84 -10.75 9.59
C VAL A 266 -14.62 -10.14 8.42
N ALA A 267 -14.30 -8.92 7.99
CA ALA A 267 -15.02 -8.25 6.93
C ALA A 267 -14.92 -9.00 5.59
N TYR A 268 -13.73 -9.41 5.21
CA TYR A 268 -13.49 -10.18 4.00
C TYR A 268 -14.05 -11.61 4.10
N GLY A 269 -13.94 -12.25 5.28
CA GLY A 269 -14.56 -13.55 5.53
C GLY A 269 -16.07 -13.55 5.36
N LEU A 270 -16.75 -12.48 5.82
CA LEU A 270 -18.20 -12.30 5.64
C LEU A 270 -18.62 -12.04 4.19
N SER A 271 -17.70 -11.52 3.37
CA SER A 271 -17.93 -11.22 1.96
C SER A 271 -17.45 -12.34 1.03
N HIS A 272 -16.76 -13.33 1.56
CA HIS A 272 -16.15 -14.40 0.77
C HIS A 272 -17.24 -15.31 0.16
N PRO A 273 -17.18 -15.62 -1.15
CA PRO A 273 -18.23 -16.34 -1.85
C PRO A 273 -18.48 -17.76 -1.30
N ASP A 274 -17.43 -18.45 -0.87
CA ASP A 274 -17.54 -19.85 -0.44
C ASP A 274 -17.88 -20.02 1.04
N THR A 275 -17.57 -19.06 1.89
CA THR A 275 -17.65 -19.22 3.36
C THR A 275 -18.49 -18.17 4.05
N GLY A 276 -18.87 -17.09 3.37
CA GLY A 276 -19.44 -15.88 3.99
C GLY A 276 -20.75 -16.12 4.74
N GLU A 277 -21.63 -16.98 4.23
CA GLU A 277 -22.93 -17.27 4.89
C GLU A 277 -22.74 -18.12 6.15
N GLU A 278 -22.00 -19.23 6.06
CA GLU A 278 -21.72 -20.08 7.23
C GLU A 278 -20.92 -19.34 8.30
N PHE A 279 -19.98 -18.49 7.89
CA PHE A 279 -19.20 -17.66 8.79
C PHE A 279 -20.07 -16.62 9.51
N ARG A 280 -21.04 -16.04 8.83
CA ARG A 280 -22.01 -15.11 9.44
C ARG A 280 -22.85 -15.78 10.51
N GLU A 281 -23.33 -16.99 10.26
CA GLU A 281 -24.08 -17.78 11.24
C GLU A 281 -23.19 -18.09 12.45
N HIS A 282 -21.98 -18.58 12.23
CA HIS A 282 -21.03 -18.85 13.31
C HIS A 282 -20.74 -17.63 14.18
N LEU A 283 -20.53 -16.45 13.58
CA LEU A 283 -20.29 -15.22 14.34
C LEU A 283 -21.50 -14.81 15.20
N ARG A 284 -22.74 -15.01 14.73
CA ARG A 284 -23.94 -14.77 15.54
C ARG A 284 -23.95 -15.66 16.78
N ASP A 285 -23.63 -16.93 16.62
CA ASP A 285 -23.61 -17.88 17.73
C ASP A 285 -22.54 -17.50 18.76
N VAL A 286 -21.31 -17.22 18.30
CA VAL A 286 -20.20 -16.82 19.20
C VAL A 286 -20.48 -15.52 19.97
N LEU A 287 -21.21 -14.56 19.38
CA LEU A 287 -21.52 -13.29 20.01
C LEU A 287 -22.80 -13.33 20.88
N SER A 288 -23.54 -14.44 20.83
CA SER A 288 -24.74 -14.65 21.63
C SER A 288 -24.48 -15.30 22.99
N ASP A 289 -23.28 -15.89 23.16
CA ASP A 289 -22.75 -16.45 24.41
C ASP A 289 -22.02 -15.37 25.24
#